data_6880e34fb64ac7cf8c7c4c933bea45e3
#
_entry.id   6880e34fb64ac7cf8c7c4c933bea45e3
#
_cell.length_a   1.000
_cell.length_b   1.000
_cell.length_c   1.000
_cell.angle_alpha   90.00
_cell.angle_beta   90.00
_cell.angle_gamma   90.00
#
_symmetry.space_group_name_H-M   'P 1'
#
loop_
_entity.id
_entity.type
_entity.pdbx_description
1 polymer ?
#
loop_
_entity_poly.entity_id
_entity_poly.type
_entity_poly.pdbx_seq_one_letter_code
_entity_poly.pdbx_strand_id
1 'polypeptide(L)'
;MVHIIYKLRHDYDGRVLFDNIVTAGLQEDALAEIRQQKISIVFQDLRLFSNLTGRENIELKRVLQTPFYTTDIIDDMANTLGVSHVLQQKAGLCSYGEQQRIAIIRALIQPFSWLIMDEPFSHLDKANTKKAAALIETECRKRNAGLIITDLDDDVNFIYTKEYIL
;
A
#
# COMPACT_ATOMS: atom_id res chain seq x y z
N MET A 1 -1.25 -7.06 -13.56
CA MET A 1 0.18 -6.77 -13.33
C MET A 1 0.54 -6.86 -11.84
N VAL A 2 -0.10 -6.17 -10.93
CA VAL A 2 0.21 -6.11 -9.49
C VAL A 2 0.29 -7.50 -8.84
N HIS A 3 -0.67 -8.37 -9.08
CA HIS A 3 -0.67 -9.75 -8.56
C HIS A 3 0.52 -10.60 -9.04
N ILE A 4 1.03 -10.34 -10.23
CA ILE A 4 2.23 -11.02 -10.78
C ILE A 4 3.47 -10.54 -10.04
N ILE A 5 3.64 -9.22 -9.90
CA ILE A 5 4.80 -8.63 -9.19
C ILE A 5 4.83 -9.09 -7.73
N TYR A 6 3.65 -9.12 -7.07
CA TYR A 6 3.53 -9.57 -5.68
C TYR A 6 3.52 -11.10 -5.52
N LYS A 7 3.68 -11.85 -6.63
CA LYS A 7 3.72 -13.33 -6.66
C LYS A 7 2.47 -14.00 -6.08
N LEU A 8 1.30 -13.44 -6.37
CA LEU A 8 0.00 -14.05 -6.11
C LEU A 8 -0.55 -14.76 -7.35
N ARG A 9 0.05 -14.53 -8.51
CA ARG A 9 -0.32 -15.12 -9.79
C ARG A 9 0.93 -15.66 -10.48
N HIS A 10 0.84 -16.85 -11.08
CA HIS A 10 1.97 -17.57 -11.67
C HIS A 10 1.78 -17.86 -13.17
N ASP A 11 0.61 -17.59 -13.72
CA ASP A 11 0.23 -17.79 -15.12
C ASP A 11 0.62 -16.58 -15.98
N TYR A 12 1.91 -16.40 -16.22
CA TYR A 12 2.46 -15.33 -17.05
C TYR A 12 3.74 -15.76 -17.73
N ASP A 13 4.03 -15.19 -18.89
CA ASP A 13 5.29 -15.32 -19.58
C ASP A 13 6.25 -14.20 -19.16
N GLY A 14 7.52 -14.55 -18.96
CA GLY A 14 8.55 -13.60 -18.57
C GLY A 14 9.13 -13.84 -17.19
N ARG A 15 9.82 -12.84 -16.66
CA ARG A 15 10.50 -12.93 -15.35
C ARG A 15 10.24 -11.68 -14.52
N VAL A 16 9.97 -11.87 -13.24
CA VAL A 16 9.97 -10.81 -12.25
C VAL A 16 11.28 -10.89 -11.48
N LEU A 17 12.01 -9.77 -11.43
CA LEU A 17 13.26 -9.66 -10.68
C LEU A 17 13.05 -8.65 -9.55
N PHE A 18 13.62 -8.95 -8.39
CA PHE A 18 13.72 -8.06 -7.26
C PHE A 18 15.19 -7.94 -6.85
N ASP A 19 15.77 -6.75 -6.93
CA ASP A 19 17.20 -6.51 -6.70
C ASP A 19 18.09 -7.50 -7.48
N ASN A 20 17.80 -7.75 -8.79
CA ASN A 20 18.43 -8.73 -9.67
C ASN A 20 18.19 -10.21 -9.29
N ILE A 21 17.42 -10.51 -8.28
CA ILE A 21 17.02 -11.87 -7.91
C ILE A 21 15.74 -12.23 -8.67
N VAL A 22 15.79 -13.31 -9.47
CA VAL A 22 14.59 -13.85 -10.13
C VAL A 22 13.67 -14.43 -9.07
N THR A 23 12.44 -13.91 -8.97
CA THR A 23 11.49 -14.34 -7.93
C THR A 23 10.84 -15.69 -8.22
N ALA A 24 10.94 -16.20 -9.46
CA ALA A 24 10.51 -17.54 -9.80
C ALA A 24 11.44 -18.56 -9.12
N GLY A 25 10.87 -19.44 -8.30
CA GLY A 25 11.64 -20.46 -7.58
C GLY A 25 12.15 -20.04 -6.19
N LEU A 26 11.88 -18.81 -5.74
CA LEU A 26 12.13 -18.47 -4.34
C LEU A 26 11.24 -19.33 -3.42
N GLN A 27 11.82 -19.78 -2.32
CA GLN A 27 11.08 -20.44 -1.25
C GLN A 27 10.12 -19.44 -0.58
N GLU A 28 9.04 -19.95 0.03
CA GLU A 28 8.01 -19.12 0.66
C GLU A 28 8.57 -18.19 1.74
N ASP A 29 9.54 -18.64 2.52
CA ASP A 29 10.18 -17.83 3.56
C ASP A 29 10.92 -16.62 2.98
N ALA A 30 11.65 -16.80 1.88
CA ALA A 30 12.34 -15.72 1.19
C ALA A 30 11.35 -14.72 0.56
N LEU A 31 10.23 -15.22 0.01
CA LEU A 31 9.14 -14.37 -0.47
C LEU A 31 8.46 -13.61 0.66
N ALA A 32 8.26 -14.26 1.81
CA ALA A 32 7.69 -13.61 2.99
C ALA A 32 8.59 -12.48 3.50
N GLU A 33 9.90 -12.68 3.55
CA GLU A 33 10.88 -11.65 3.93
C GLU A 33 10.82 -10.44 2.97
N ILE A 34 10.80 -10.68 1.66
CA ILE A 34 10.66 -9.62 0.66
C ILE A 34 9.36 -8.83 0.89
N ARG A 35 8.23 -9.52 1.12
CA ARG A 35 6.93 -8.89 1.38
C ARG A 35 6.87 -8.14 2.72
N GLN A 36 7.67 -8.55 3.70
CA GLN A 36 7.75 -7.89 5.00
C GLN A 36 8.62 -6.63 4.97
N GLN A 37 9.74 -6.67 4.26
CA GLN A 37 10.80 -5.67 4.39
C GLN A 37 10.96 -4.77 3.15
N LYS A 38 10.57 -5.26 1.97
CA LYS A 38 10.91 -4.62 0.70
C LYS A 38 9.71 -4.13 -0.10
N ILE A 39 8.56 -4.79 0.00
CA ILE A 39 7.39 -4.47 -0.81
C ILE A 39 6.20 -4.17 0.09
N SER A 40 5.63 -2.99 -0.06
CA SER A 40 4.31 -2.69 0.45
C SER A 40 3.29 -2.62 -0.68
N ILE A 41 2.03 -2.94 -0.38
CA ILE A 41 0.99 -3.02 -1.40
C ILE A 41 -0.36 -2.50 -0.89
N VAL A 42 -1.06 -1.75 -1.75
CA VAL A 42 -2.50 -1.49 -1.66
C VAL A 42 -3.16 -2.24 -2.81
N PHE A 43 -4.03 -3.18 -2.48
CA PHE A 43 -4.84 -3.91 -3.46
C PHE A 43 -6.11 -3.14 -3.81
N GLN A 44 -6.65 -3.34 -4.99
CA GLN A 44 -7.93 -2.79 -5.43
C GLN A 44 -9.08 -3.18 -4.48
N ASP A 45 -9.10 -4.44 -4.00
CA ASP A 45 -10.06 -4.96 -3.02
C ASP A 45 -9.71 -4.61 -1.56
N LEU A 46 -8.72 -3.75 -1.34
CA LEU A 46 -8.19 -3.22 -0.07
C LEU A 46 -7.70 -4.28 0.93
N ARG A 47 -8.26 -5.47 0.93
CA ARG A 47 -7.93 -6.61 1.82
C ARG A 47 -7.84 -6.23 3.30
N LEU A 48 -8.79 -5.43 3.76
CA LEU A 48 -8.97 -5.16 5.19
C LEU A 48 -9.73 -6.31 5.86
N PHE A 49 -9.37 -6.60 7.11
CA PHE A 49 -10.15 -7.49 7.95
C PHE A 49 -11.39 -6.74 8.45
N SER A 50 -12.55 -7.05 7.90
CA SER A 50 -13.81 -6.32 8.15
C SER A 50 -14.24 -6.34 9.63
N ASN A 51 -13.88 -7.39 10.37
CA ASN A 51 -14.21 -7.56 11.79
C ASN A 51 -13.24 -6.83 12.74
N LEU A 52 -12.07 -6.42 12.24
CA LEU A 52 -11.10 -5.60 12.98
C LEU A 52 -11.39 -4.12 12.77
N THR A 53 -11.03 -3.31 13.75
CA THR A 53 -11.07 -1.84 13.64
C THR A 53 -10.05 -1.34 12.59
N GLY A 54 -10.20 -0.10 12.14
CA GLY A 54 -9.23 0.53 11.28
C GLY A 54 -7.82 0.53 11.90
N ARG A 55 -7.73 0.85 13.20
CA ARG A 55 -6.46 0.82 13.95
C ARG A 55 -5.87 -0.58 14.01
N GLU A 56 -6.65 -1.60 14.36
CA GLU A 56 -6.17 -2.99 14.41
C GLU A 56 -5.66 -3.49 13.06
N ASN A 57 -6.33 -3.13 11.95
CA ASN A 57 -5.86 -3.44 10.61
C ASN A 57 -4.46 -2.86 10.32
N ILE A 58 -4.20 -1.63 10.77
CA ILE A 58 -2.92 -0.95 10.59
C ILE A 58 -1.87 -1.56 11.54
N GLU A 59 -2.19 -1.71 12.82
CA GLU A 59 -1.29 -2.26 13.84
C GLU A 59 -0.86 -3.69 13.51
N LEU A 60 -1.79 -4.53 13.07
CA LEU A 60 -1.47 -5.91 12.66
C LEU A 60 -0.33 -5.93 11.65
N LYS A 61 -0.38 -5.05 10.64
CA LYS A 61 0.66 -4.96 9.62
C LYS A 61 1.96 -4.38 10.18
N ARG A 62 1.89 -3.47 11.15
CA ARG A 62 3.06 -2.87 11.81
C ARG A 62 3.82 -3.89 12.65
N VAL A 63 3.13 -4.77 13.39
CA VAL A 63 3.76 -5.69 14.36
C VAL A 63 4.19 -7.04 13.77
N LEU A 64 3.73 -7.39 12.56
CA LEU A 64 4.14 -8.63 11.87
C LEU A 64 5.61 -8.66 11.43
N GLN A 65 6.28 -7.54 11.52
CA GLN A 65 7.70 -7.36 11.17
C GLN A 65 8.37 -6.40 12.16
N THR A 66 9.67 -6.14 11.99
CA THR A 66 10.32 -5.06 12.74
C THR A 66 9.63 -3.74 12.41
N PRO A 67 8.99 -3.06 13.38
CA PRO A 67 8.26 -1.83 13.11
C PRO A 67 9.19 -0.74 12.55
N PHE A 68 8.79 -0.13 11.44
CA PHE A 68 9.49 1.04 10.89
C PHE A 68 9.10 2.33 11.63
N TYR A 69 7.84 2.38 12.07
CA TYR A 69 7.27 3.51 12.81
C TYR A 69 6.72 3.10 14.18
N THR A 70 6.71 4.03 15.10
CA THR A 70 5.99 3.96 16.36
C THR A 70 4.48 4.11 16.14
N THR A 71 3.68 3.79 17.13
CA THR A 71 2.22 3.74 16.99
C THR A 71 1.57 5.13 16.85
N ASP A 72 2.23 6.19 17.38
CA ASP A 72 1.78 7.58 17.29
C ASP A 72 1.69 8.09 15.84
N ILE A 73 2.56 7.61 14.96
CA ILE A 73 2.54 7.95 13.53
C ILE A 73 1.23 7.51 12.84
N ILE A 74 0.56 6.50 13.38
CA ILE A 74 -0.77 6.10 12.86
C ILE A 74 -1.77 7.25 13.04
N ASP A 75 -1.76 7.91 14.19
CA ASP A 75 -2.67 9.02 14.48
C ASP A 75 -2.35 10.23 13.59
N ASP A 76 -1.08 10.52 13.35
CA ASP A 76 -0.66 11.61 12.46
C ASP A 76 -1.11 11.36 11.01
N MET A 77 -0.88 10.15 10.50
CA MET A 77 -1.35 9.77 9.16
C MET A 77 -2.88 9.78 9.07
N ALA A 78 -3.57 9.29 10.09
CA ALA A 78 -5.03 9.28 10.13
C ALA A 78 -5.62 10.69 10.18
N ASN A 79 -5.00 11.61 10.92
CA ASN A 79 -5.37 13.03 10.93
C ASN A 79 -5.16 13.65 9.53
N THR A 80 -4.00 13.39 8.90
CA THR A 80 -3.69 13.89 7.57
C THR A 80 -4.71 13.42 6.54
N LEU A 81 -5.12 12.15 6.58
CA LEU A 81 -6.10 11.58 5.66
C LEU A 81 -7.56 11.76 6.12
N GLY A 82 -7.80 12.38 7.29
CA GLY A 82 -9.15 12.66 7.79
C GLY A 82 -9.95 11.42 8.18
N VAL A 83 -9.29 10.37 8.71
CA VAL A 83 -9.94 9.12 9.13
C VAL A 83 -9.79 8.83 10.62
N SER A 84 -9.29 9.77 11.42
CA SER A 84 -9.09 9.58 12.86
C SER A 84 -10.37 9.19 13.59
N HIS A 85 -11.51 9.75 13.17
CA HIS A 85 -12.82 9.52 13.77
C HIS A 85 -13.35 8.08 13.57
N VAL A 86 -12.86 7.35 12.57
CA VAL A 86 -13.27 5.96 12.27
C VAL A 86 -12.23 4.92 12.63
N LEU A 87 -11.06 5.31 13.14
CA LEU A 87 -10.00 4.34 13.47
C LEU A 87 -10.44 3.27 14.48
N GLN A 88 -11.34 3.59 15.40
CA GLN A 88 -11.87 2.65 16.39
C GLN A 88 -13.11 1.90 15.90
N GLN A 89 -13.62 2.24 14.72
CA GLN A 89 -14.74 1.55 14.10
C GLN A 89 -14.25 0.32 13.35
N LYS A 90 -15.06 -0.75 13.33
CA LYS A 90 -14.77 -1.93 12.50
C LYS A 90 -14.69 -1.52 11.03
N ALA A 91 -13.66 -1.99 10.33
CA ALA A 91 -13.42 -1.61 8.94
C ALA A 91 -14.63 -1.91 8.02
N GLY A 92 -15.33 -3.01 8.27
CA GLY A 92 -16.54 -3.35 7.51
C GLY A 92 -17.74 -2.38 7.70
N LEU A 93 -17.68 -1.47 8.67
CA LEU A 93 -18.68 -0.43 8.89
C LEU A 93 -18.27 0.95 8.37
N CYS A 94 -17.02 1.08 7.90
CA CYS A 94 -16.51 2.30 7.29
C CYS A 94 -17.00 2.42 5.84
N SER A 95 -17.17 3.64 5.34
CA SER A 95 -17.37 3.86 3.90
C SER A 95 -16.17 3.36 3.11
N TYR A 96 -16.37 3.06 1.83
CA TYR A 96 -15.28 2.50 1.00
C TYR A 96 -14.09 3.48 0.89
N GLY A 97 -14.35 4.79 0.78
CA GLY A 97 -13.29 5.79 0.79
C GLY A 97 -12.54 5.91 2.11
N GLU A 98 -13.19 5.66 3.27
CA GLU A 98 -12.51 5.55 4.57
C GLU A 98 -11.65 4.28 4.63
N GLN A 99 -12.20 3.15 4.18
CA GLN A 99 -11.46 1.90 4.07
C GLN A 99 -10.21 2.06 3.19
N GLN A 100 -10.34 2.76 2.07
CA GLN A 100 -9.22 3.00 1.15
C GLN A 100 -8.12 3.83 1.82
N ARG A 101 -8.47 4.90 2.54
CA ARG A 101 -7.50 5.70 3.31
C ARG A 101 -6.84 4.89 4.43
N ILE A 102 -7.60 4.03 5.14
CA ILE A 102 -7.05 3.09 6.12
C ILE A 102 -6.07 2.10 5.47
N ALA A 103 -6.40 1.56 4.30
CA ALA A 103 -5.53 0.65 3.56
C ALA A 103 -4.22 1.34 3.10
N ILE A 104 -4.30 2.62 2.70
CA ILE A 104 -3.12 3.43 2.39
C ILE A 104 -2.23 3.58 3.64
N ILE A 105 -2.77 3.98 4.79
CA ILE A 105 -1.99 4.09 6.04
C ILE A 105 -1.35 2.74 6.38
N ARG A 106 -2.11 1.64 6.31
CA ARG A 106 -1.61 0.29 6.55
C ARG A 106 -0.41 -0.06 5.66
N ALA A 107 -0.44 0.37 4.40
CA ALA A 107 0.67 0.14 3.50
C ALA A 107 1.88 1.03 3.81
N LEU A 108 1.66 2.25 4.28
CA LEU A 108 2.73 3.20 4.59
C LEU A 108 3.42 2.93 5.93
N ILE A 109 2.76 2.23 6.87
CA ILE A 109 3.30 2.03 8.23
C ILE A 109 4.42 0.98 8.28
N GLN A 110 4.47 0.05 7.33
CA GLN A 110 5.50 -0.97 7.25
C GLN A 110 6.77 -0.48 6.54
N PRO A 111 7.92 -1.13 6.69
CA PRO A 111 9.10 -0.85 5.87
C PRO A 111 8.83 -1.24 4.41
N PHE A 112 9.37 -0.48 3.47
CA PHE A 112 9.38 -0.83 2.05
C PHE A 112 10.46 -0.06 1.29
N SER A 113 10.95 -0.65 0.21
CA SER A 113 11.72 0.00 -0.85
C SER A 113 10.91 0.13 -2.16
N TRP A 114 9.77 -0.56 -2.23
CA TRP A 114 8.79 -0.45 -3.30
C TRP A 114 7.38 -0.43 -2.75
N LEU A 115 6.62 0.60 -3.12
CA LEU A 115 5.18 0.69 -2.86
C LEU A 115 4.42 0.42 -4.16
N ILE A 116 3.55 -0.57 -4.13
CA ILE A 116 2.72 -0.98 -5.27
C ILE A 116 1.27 -0.66 -4.94
N MET A 117 0.57 0.01 -5.83
CA MET A 117 -0.81 0.45 -5.61
C MET A 117 -1.67 0.15 -6.83
N ASP A 118 -2.78 -0.55 -6.59
CA ASP A 118 -3.74 -0.94 -7.61
C ASP A 118 -5.02 -0.09 -7.45
N GLU A 119 -5.25 0.82 -8.37
CA GLU A 119 -6.35 1.81 -8.37
C GLU A 119 -6.52 2.52 -7.00
N PRO A 120 -5.45 3.16 -6.46
CA PRO A 120 -5.44 3.61 -5.07
C PRO A 120 -6.40 4.77 -4.77
N PHE A 121 -6.97 5.41 -5.80
CA PHE A 121 -7.80 6.61 -5.63
C PHE A 121 -9.22 6.46 -6.16
N SER A 122 -9.60 5.30 -6.67
CA SER A 122 -10.88 5.05 -7.36
C SER A 122 -12.14 5.45 -6.58
N HIS A 123 -12.07 5.48 -5.24
CA HIS A 123 -13.19 5.84 -4.36
C HIS A 123 -12.93 7.08 -3.51
N LEU A 124 -11.97 7.90 -3.89
CA LEU A 124 -11.64 9.15 -3.22
C LEU A 124 -12.12 10.36 -4.04
N ASP A 125 -12.65 11.36 -3.36
CA ASP A 125 -12.85 12.66 -3.99
C ASP A 125 -11.51 13.36 -4.23
N LYS A 126 -11.52 14.41 -5.06
CA LYS A 126 -10.32 15.16 -5.46
C LYS A 126 -9.51 15.71 -4.26
N ALA A 127 -10.18 16.10 -3.17
CA ALA A 127 -9.50 16.66 -2.00
C ALA A 127 -8.77 15.56 -1.22
N ASN A 128 -9.42 14.42 -1.02
CA ASN A 128 -8.83 13.26 -0.36
C ASN A 128 -7.74 12.61 -1.22
N THR A 129 -7.92 12.55 -2.54
CA THR A 129 -6.87 12.10 -3.47
C THR A 129 -5.59 12.93 -3.33
N LYS A 130 -5.69 14.27 -3.33
CA LYS A 130 -4.52 15.14 -3.15
C LYS A 130 -3.81 14.91 -1.82
N LYS A 131 -4.56 14.75 -0.72
CA LYS A 131 -3.98 14.47 0.60
C LYS A 131 -3.25 13.11 0.61
N ALA A 132 -3.89 12.09 0.04
CA ALA A 132 -3.31 10.75 -0.05
C ALA A 132 -2.04 10.74 -0.91
N ALA A 133 -2.07 11.34 -2.09
CA ALA A 133 -0.92 11.45 -2.97
C ALA A 133 0.25 12.19 -2.31
N ALA A 134 -0.01 13.32 -1.64
CA ALA A 134 1.04 14.08 -0.93
C ALA A 134 1.67 13.27 0.22
N LEU A 135 0.86 12.51 0.97
CA LEU A 135 1.37 11.63 2.03
C LEU A 135 2.21 10.50 1.44
N ILE A 136 1.72 9.84 0.39
CA ILE A 136 2.42 8.75 -0.31
C ILE A 136 3.78 9.26 -0.84
N GLU A 137 3.78 10.40 -1.54
CA GLU A 137 5.01 10.99 -2.07
C GLU A 137 6.02 11.30 -0.97
N THR A 138 5.56 11.90 0.14
CA THR A 138 6.39 12.20 1.31
C THR A 138 7.03 10.93 1.88
N GLU A 139 6.24 9.88 2.04
CA GLU A 139 6.69 8.61 2.61
C GLU A 139 7.64 7.85 1.66
N CYS A 140 7.40 7.89 0.36
CA CYS A 140 8.33 7.31 -0.63
C CYS A 140 9.67 8.07 -0.65
N ARG A 141 9.63 9.41 -0.62
CA ARG A 141 10.87 10.23 -0.57
C ARG A 141 11.69 9.99 0.69
N LYS A 142 11.08 9.92 1.87
CA LYS A 142 11.77 9.61 3.13
C LYS A 142 12.55 8.30 3.09
N ARG A 143 12.05 7.31 2.33
CA ARG A 143 12.65 5.97 2.22
C ARG A 143 13.52 5.79 0.99
N ASN A 144 13.59 6.80 0.11
CA ASN A 144 14.13 6.63 -1.25
C ASN A 144 13.51 5.42 -1.96
N ALA A 145 12.20 5.26 -1.83
CA ALA A 145 11.45 4.12 -2.33
C ALA A 145 10.84 4.38 -3.69
N GLY A 146 10.78 3.34 -4.52
CA GLY A 146 10.06 3.36 -5.78
C GLY A 146 8.54 3.24 -5.57
N LEU A 147 7.77 3.87 -6.47
CA LEU A 147 6.31 3.81 -6.48
C LEU A 147 5.85 3.24 -7.83
N ILE A 148 4.98 2.24 -7.77
CA ILE A 148 4.30 1.65 -8.94
C ILE A 148 2.80 1.80 -8.72
N ILE A 149 2.13 2.49 -9.63
CA ILE A 149 0.67 2.65 -9.63
C ILE A 149 0.12 2.01 -10.90
N THR A 150 -0.97 1.26 -10.75
CA THR A 150 -1.84 0.87 -11.85
C THR A 150 -3.16 1.61 -11.72
N ASP A 151 -3.59 2.26 -12.78
CA ASP A 151 -4.86 2.99 -12.83
C ASP A 151 -5.50 2.79 -14.20
N LEU A 152 -6.80 3.02 -14.30
CA LEU A 152 -7.56 2.99 -15.56
C LEU A 152 -7.59 4.37 -16.21
N ASP A 153 -7.45 5.43 -15.43
CA ASP A 153 -7.44 6.81 -15.87
C ASP A 153 -6.03 7.41 -15.73
N ASP A 154 -5.78 8.50 -16.47
CA ASP A 154 -4.55 9.27 -16.35
C ASP A 154 -4.43 9.87 -14.95
N ASP A 155 -3.49 9.39 -14.15
CA ASP A 155 -3.21 9.96 -12.84
C ASP A 155 -2.28 11.18 -12.96
N VAL A 156 -2.81 12.34 -12.59
CA VAL A 156 -2.09 13.63 -12.60
C VAL A 156 -1.51 14.02 -11.24
N ASN A 157 -1.58 13.12 -10.24
CA ASN A 157 -1.15 13.44 -8.88
C ASN A 157 0.36 13.25 -8.65
N PHE A 158 1.05 12.52 -9.53
CA PHE A 158 2.48 12.25 -9.44
C PHE A 158 3.22 12.62 -10.73
N ILE A 159 4.52 12.85 -10.60
CA ILE A 159 5.42 12.98 -11.75
C ILE A 159 6.08 11.63 -11.97
N TYR A 160 5.67 10.92 -13.02
CA TYR A 160 6.18 9.60 -13.35
C TYR A 160 7.50 9.66 -14.11
N THR A 161 8.44 8.76 -13.77
CA THR A 161 9.68 8.58 -14.53
C THR A 161 9.47 7.69 -15.75
N LYS A 162 8.49 6.80 -15.70
CA LYS A 162 8.09 5.91 -16.80
C LYS A 162 6.61 5.60 -16.71
N GLU A 163 5.98 5.51 -17.87
CA GLU A 163 4.57 5.13 -18.02
C GLU A 163 4.47 4.01 -19.06
N TYR A 164 3.58 3.06 -18.83
CA TYR A 164 3.31 1.95 -19.72
C TYR A 164 1.80 1.76 -19.89
N ILE A 165 1.36 1.68 -21.12
CA ILE A 165 -0.01 1.28 -21.47
C ILE A 165 0.00 -0.25 -21.64
N LEU A 166 -0.87 -0.97 -20.92
CA LEU A 166 -0.97 -2.42 -20.89
C LEU A 166 -2.19 -2.91 -21.66
#